data_8c1a04061855589ac502f79f71bb074c
#
_entry.id   8c1a04061855589ac502f79f71bb074c
#
_cell.length_a   1.000
_cell.length_b   1.000
_cell.length_c   1.000
_cell.angle_alpha   90.00
_cell.angle_beta   90.00
_cell.angle_gamma   90.00
#
_symmetry.space_group_name_H-M   'P 1'
#
loop_
_entity.id
_entity.type
_entity.pdbx_description
1 polymer ?
#
loop_
_entity_poly.entity_id
_entity_poly.type
_entity_poly.pdbx_seq_one_letter_code
_entity_poly.pdbx_strand_id
1 'polypeptide(L)'
;MSKRKHVVAVVDDDPRLLESLEDLLESAGYAVRRFSGAAALTDAGLSGLDLLITDIGMPGLDGFELRDLVNRERPDLPVFLITGRHEFAEQIRARAVESFFCKPFDGRVLLAAVASALSHRDVTGEHDH
;
A
#
# COMPACT_ATOMS: atom_id res chain seq x y z
N MET A 1 6.62 -12.93 -24.70
CA MET A 1 5.90 -11.71 -24.34
C MET A 1 6.10 -11.38 -22.88
N SER A 2 6.55 -10.18 -22.61
CA SER A 2 6.82 -9.80 -21.25
C SER A 2 5.56 -9.22 -20.60
N LYS A 3 5.35 -9.56 -19.35
CA LYS A 3 4.28 -8.97 -18.56
C LYS A 3 4.79 -7.67 -17.96
N ARG A 4 3.90 -6.68 -17.89
CA ARG A 4 4.19 -5.46 -17.18
C ARG A 4 4.37 -5.77 -15.70
N LYS A 5 5.39 -5.21 -15.08
CA LYS A 5 5.56 -5.34 -13.64
C LYS A 5 4.43 -4.63 -12.92
N HIS A 6 3.94 -5.23 -11.85
CA HIS A 6 3.02 -4.52 -10.98
C HIS A 6 3.75 -3.39 -10.26
N VAL A 7 3.09 -2.27 -10.12
CA VAL A 7 3.64 -1.08 -9.48
C VAL A 7 3.03 -0.91 -8.10
N VAL A 8 3.89 -0.94 -7.09
CA VAL A 8 3.47 -0.76 -5.70
C VAL A 8 3.97 0.59 -5.22
N ALA A 9 3.04 1.43 -4.75
CA ALA A 9 3.40 2.70 -4.13
C ALA A 9 3.58 2.49 -2.64
N VAL A 10 4.63 3.06 -2.07
CA VAL A 10 4.87 3.02 -0.63
C VAL A 10 4.97 4.45 -0.09
N VAL A 11 4.25 4.72 0.97
CA VAL A 11 4.16 6.06 1.56
C VAL A 11 4.51 5.98 3.04
N ASP A 12 5.55 6.68 3.45
CA ASP A 12 5.98 6.74 4.84
C ASP A 12 6.92 7.92 5.00
N ASP A 13 6.91 8.56 6.14
CA ASP A 13 7.83 9.67 6.42
C ASP A 13 9.19 9.21 6.93
N ASP A 14 9.37 7.91 7.15
CA ASP A 14 10.66 7.34 7.56
C ASP A 14 11.40 6.80 6.32
N PRO A 15 12.49 7.46 5.89
CA PRO A 15 13.21 7.02 4.69
C PRO A 15 13.82 5.64 4.82
N ARG A 16 14.13 5.19 6.02
CA ARG A 16 14.70 3.86 6.23
C ARG A 16 13.66 2.78 5.98
N LEU A 17 12.42 3.02 6.37
CA LEU A 17 11.34 2.08 6.10
C LEU A 17 11.03 2.04 4.61
N LEU A 18 11.01 3.20 3.95
CA LEU A 18 10.80 3.26 2.50
C LEU A 18 11.84 2.44 1.76
N GLU A 19 13.11 2.57 2.15
CA GLU A 19 14.18 1.80 1.53
C GLU A 19 14.01 0.30 1.76
N SER A 20 13.66 -0.09 2.98
CA SER A 20 13.45 -1.51 3.30
C SER A 20 12.29 -2.09 2.52
N LEU A 21 11.19 -1.35 2.41
CA LEU A 21 10.03 -1.81 1.63
C LEU A 21 10.37 -1.91 0.16
N GLU A 22 11.09 -0.93 -0.37
CA GLU A 22 11.50 -0.96 -1.77
C GLU A 22 12.34 -2.20 -2.06
N ASP A 23 13.36 -2.45 -1.22
CA ASP A 23 14.23 -3.61 -1.42
C ASP A 23 13.43 -4.90 -1.37
N LEU A 24 12.54 -5.01 -0.40
CA LEU A 24 11.73 -6.21 -0.22
C LEU A 24 10.84 -6.46 -1.44
N LEU A 25 10.13 -5.42 -1.87
CA LEU A 25 9.19 -5.54 -2.99
C LEU A 25 9.90 -5.77 -4.30
N GLU A 26 11.04 -5.10 -4.52
CA GLU A 26 11.81 -5.29 -5.74
C GLU A 26 12.39 -6.70 -5.81
N SER A 27 12.76 -7.28 -4.67
CA SER A 27 13.26 -8.66 -4.63
C SER A 27 12.19 -9.65 -5.09
N ALA A 28 10.92 -9.29 -4.97
CA ALA A 28 9.81 -10.12 -5.41
C ALA A 28 9.35 -9.82 -6.84
N GLY A 29 10.02 -8.88 -7.52
CA GLY A 29 9.75 -8.58 -8.92
C GLY A 29 8.80 -7.42 -9.17
N TYR A 30 8.48 -6.64 -8.14
CA TYR A 30 7.60 -5.49 -8.30
C TYR A 30 8.38 -4.22 -8.59
N ALA A 31 7.76 -3.29 -9.32
CA ALA A 31 8.28 -1.94 -9.45
C ALA A 31 7.76 -1.12 -8.26
N VAL A 32 8.58 -0.24 -7.70
CA VAL A 32 8.23 0.50 -6.50
C VAL A 32 8.33 1.99 -6.73
N ARG A 33 7.34 2.74 -6.28
CA ARG A 33 7.37 4.20 -6.24
C ARG A 33 7.28 4.63 -4.79
N ARG A 34 8.27 5.41 -4.35
CA ARG A 34 8.36 5.86 -2.95
C ARG A 34 7.85 7.28 -2.83
N PHE A 35 7.12 7.53 -1.75
CA PHE A 35 6.62 8.86 -1.41
C PHE A 35 6.84 9.10 0.08
N SER A 36 7.38 10.26 0.40
CA SER A 36 7.68 10.61 1.79
C SER A 36 6.47 11.09 2.58
N GLY A 37 5.33 11.22 1.92
CA GLY A 37 4.09 11.64 2.58
C GLY A 37 2.93 11.60 1.60
N ALA A 38 1.72 11.79 2.12
CA ALA A 38 0.52 11.73 1.32
C ALA A 38 0.48 12.81 0.25
N ALA A 39 0.98 14.02 0.56
CA ALA A 39 0.98 15.11 -0.41
C ALA A 39 1.77 14.77 -1.67
N ALA A 40 2.93 14.13 -1.51
CA ALA A 40 3.74 13.72 -2.65
C ALA A 40 2.99 12.73 -3.53
N LEU A 41 2.27 11.79 -2.91
CA LEU A 41 1.46 10.82 -3.66
C LEU A 41 0.32 11.50 -4.40
N THR A 42 -0.41 12.38 -3.73
CA THR A 42 -1.56 13.05 -4.36
C THR A 42 -1.12 13.95 -5.50
N ASP A 43 0.03 14.60 -5.36
CA ASP A 43 0.59 15.43 -6.44
C ASP A 43 0.98 14.59 -7.65
N ALA A 44 1.51 13.40 -7.43
CA ALA A 44 1.91 12.50 -8.51
C ALA A 44 0.70 11.82 -9.16
N GLY A 45 -0.39 11.66 -8.41
CA GLY A 45 -1.59 10.99 -8.88
C GLY A 45 -1.53 9.48 -8.68
N LEU A 46 -2.68 8.85 -8.85
CA LEU A 46 -2.83 7.41 -8.59
C LEU A 46 -2.76 6.56 -9.85
N SER A 47 -2.57 7.18 -10.98
CA SER A 47 -2.54 6.49 -12.27
C SER A 47 -1.38 5.50 -12.34
N GLY A 48 -1.66 4.30 -12.84
CA GLY A 48 -0.61 3.30 -13.03
C GLY A 48 -0.24 2.50 -11.79
N LEU A 49 -0.83 2.80 -10.64
CA LEU A 49 -0.55 2.05 -9.42
C LEU A 49 -1.41 0.80 -9.35
N ASP A 50 -0.83 -0.27 -8.83
CA ASP A 50 -1.53 -1.55 -8.67
C ASP A 50 -1.81 -1.88 -7.21
N LEU A 51 -1.07 -1.27 -6.28
CA LEU A 51 -1.27 -1.45 -4.85
C LEU A 51 -0.62 -0.29 -4.11
N LEU A 52 -1.20 0.09 -2.99
CA LEU A 52 -0.65 1.15 -2.13
C LEU A 52 -0.39 0.61 -0.74
N ILE A 53 0.80 0.88 -0.21
CA ILE A 53 1.15 0.59 1.18
C ILE A 53 1.45 1.93 1.84
N THR A 54 0.74 2.27 2.91
CA THR A 54 0.94 3.56 3.57
C THR A 54 1.00 3.41 5.08
N ASP A 55 1.88 4.21 5.69
CA ASP A 55 1.91 4.36 7.13
C ASP A 55 0.67 5.14 7.58
N ILE A 56 0.17 4.84 8.78
CA ILE A 56 -0.98 5.55 9.33
C ILE A 56 -0.56 6.88 9.95
N GLY A 57 0.49 6.87 10.74
CA GLY A 57 0.86 8.00 11.58
C GLY A 57 1.75 9.04 10.91
N MET A 58 1.30 9.64 9.83
CA MET A 58 2.07 10.66 9.12
C MET A 58 1.57 12.07 9.44
N PRO A 59 2.47 13.07 9.40
CA PRO A 59 2.03 14.47 9.54
C PRO A 59 1.10 14.87 8.39
N GLY A 60 0.14 15.73 8.71
CA GLY A 60 -0.83 16.18 7.73
C GLY A 60 -1.91 15.15 7.48
N LEU A 61 -2.07 14.73 6.24
CA LEU A 61 -3.04 13.69 5.88
C LEU A 61 -2.53 12.33 6.35
N ASP A 62 -3.23 11.71 7.30
CA ASP A 62 -2.80 10.41 7.82
C ASP A 62 -3.21 9.26 6.90
N GLY A 63 -2.79 8.04 7.27
CA GLY A 63 -3.05 6.88 6.45
C GLY A 63 -4.52 6.53 6.27
N PHE A 64 -5.33 6.77 7.28
CA PHE A 64 -6.78 6.54 7.16
C PHE A 64 -7.41 7.51 6.18
N GLU A 65 -7.04 8.77 6.27
CA GLU A 65 -7.55 9.80 5.36
C GLU A 65 -7.10 9.54 3.94
N LEU A 66 -5.84 9.11 3.78
CA LEU A 66 -5.32 8.77 2.47
C LEU A 66 -6.05 7.57 1.88
N ARG A 67 -6.32 6.54 2.70
CA ARG A 67 -7.09 5.39 2.26
C ARG A 67 -8.49 5.80 1.79
N ASP A 68 -9.15 6.68 2.53
CA ASP A 68 -10.48 7.15 2.16
C ASP A 68 -10.45 7.90 0.82
N LEU A 69 -9.43 8.74 0.63
CA LEU A 69 -9.26 9.48 -0.62
C LEU A 69 -9.03 8.53 -1.80
N VAL A 70 -8.16 7.54 -1.61
CA VAL A 70 -7.87 6.55 -2.65
C VAL A 70 -9.12 5.75 -2.98
N ASN A 71 -9.88 5.34 -1.97
CA ASN A 71 -11.11 4.58 -2.19
C ASN A 71 -12.14 5.36 -3.01
N ARG A 72 -12.14 6.68 -2.89
CA ARG A 72 -13.04 7.52 -3.68
C ARG A 72 -12.58 7.65 -5.13
N GLU A 73 -11.27 7.79 -5.34
CA GLU A 73 -10.71 8.02 -6.67
C GLU A 73 -10.40 6.74 -7.43
N ARG A 74 -9.94 5.74 -6.72
CA ARG A 74 -9.56 4.44 -7.29
C ARG A 74 -10.08 3.33 -6.38
N PRO A 75 -11.40 3.03 -6.40
CA PRO A 75 -11.96 1.98 -5.53
C PRO A 75 -11.40 0.59 -5.82
N ASP A 76 -10.80 0.40 -6.99
CA ASP A 76 -10.16 -0.85 -7.37
C ASP A 76 -8.76 -1.04 -6.79
N LEU A 77 -8.17 0.03 -6.25
CA LEU A 77 -6.78 -0.02 -5.79
C LEU A 77 -6.70 -0.55 -4.36
N PRO A 78 -6.04 -1.70 -4.13
CA PRO A 78 -5.88 -2.20 -2.77
C PRO A 78 -4.99 -1.27 -1.95
N VAL A 79 -5.36 -1.06 -0.69
CA VAL A 79 -4.59 -0.20 0.23
C VAL A 79 -4.25 -1.01 1.47
N PHE A 80 -2.95 -1.12 1.75
CA PHE A 80 -2.45 -1.76 2.96
C PHE A 80 -1.99 -0.67 3.92
N LEU A 81 -2.38 -0.78 5.17
CA LEU A 81 -1.99 0.16 6.21
C LEU A 81 -0.90 -0.46 7.09
N ILE A 82 0.12 0.33 7.41
CA ILE A 82 1.19 -0.09 8.32
C ILE A 82 1.21 0.86 9.51
N THR A 83 1.39 0.33 10.70
CA THR A 83 1.53 1.17 11.89
C THR A 83 2.46 0.53 12.90
N GLY A 84 3.24 1.37 13.60
CA GLY A 84 4.00 0.97 14.77
C GLY A 84 3.35 1.41 16.07
N ARG A 85 2.15 1.97 16.01
CA ARG A 85 1.49 2.55 17.17
C ARG A 85 0.27 1.73 17.56
N HIS A 86 0.26 1.25 18.81
CA HIS A 86 -0.88 0.49 19.33
C HIS A 86 -2.14 1.33 19.45
N GLU A 87 -1.99 2.64 19.58
CA GLU A 87 -3.14 3.54 19.72
C GLU A 87 -4.07 3.55 18.53
N PHE A 88 -3.61 3.08 17.36
CA PHE A 88 -4.44 2.98 16.18
C PHE A 88 -5.23 1.69 16.09
N ALA A 89 -4.96 0.73 16.98
CA ALA A 89 -5.60 -0.59 16.87
C ALA A 89 -7.12 -0.53 16.93
N GLU A 90 -7.66 0.31 17.82
CA GLU A 90 -9.11 0.46 17.93
C GLU A 90 -9.72 1.12 16.71
N GLN A 91 -9.02 2.11 16.14
CA GLN A 91 -9.48 2.77 14.92
C GLN A 91 -9.49 1.82 13.74
N ILE A 92 -8.47 0.95 13.67
CA ILE A 92 -8.40 -0.07 12.63
C ILE A 92 -9.59 -1.01 12.72
N ARG A 93 -9.90 -1.48 13.93
CA ARG A 93 -11.06 -2.35 14.14
C ARG A 93 -12.38 -1.66 13.84
N ALA A 94 -12.50 -0.41 14.28
CA ALA A 94 -13.73 0.36 14.08
C ALA A 94 -14.01 0.63 12.61
N ARG A 95 -12.96 0.76 11.81
CA ARG A 95 -13.08 1.02 10.37
C ARG A 95 -13.11 -0.25 9.53
N ALA A 96 -13.08 -1.41 10.17
CA ALA A 96 -13.10 -2.72 9.53
C ALA A 96 -12.01 -2.86 8.46
N VAL A 97 -10.81 -2.38 8.79
CA VAL A 97 -9.66 -2.50 7.88
C VAL A 97 -9.14 -3.92 7.93
N GLU A 98 -9.11 -4.58 6.79
CA GLU A 98 -8.68 -5.97 6.70
C GLU A 98 -7.18 -6.11 6.42
N SER A 99 -6.60 -5.14 5.73
CA SER A 99 -5.21 -5.21 5.27
C SER A 99 -4.35 -4.22 6.04
N PHE A 100 -3.94 -4.61 7.24
CA PHE A 100 -3.01 -3.79 8.01
C PHE A 100 -1.91 -4.64 8.62
N PHE A 101 -0.78 -4.01 8.89
CA PHE A 101 0.40 -4.67 9.43
C PHE A 101 0.98 -3.81 10.53
N CYS A 102 1.37 -4.43 11.64
CA CYS A 102 2.05 -3.73 12.74
C CYS A 102 3.56 -3.84 12.57
N LYS A 103 4.27 -2.76 12.81
CA LYS A 103 5.74 -2.77 12.83
C LYS A 103 6.23 -3.37 14.16
N PRO A 104 7.28 -4.17 14.17
CA PRO A 104 7.95 -4.73 13.00
C PRO A 104 7.12 -5.85 12.39
N PHE A 105 7.02 -5.87 11.06
CA PHE A 105 6.25 -6.91 10.36
C PHE A 105 7.19 -7.91 9.72
N ASP A 106 6.66 -9.11 9.49
CA ASP A 106 7.39 -10.15 8.78
C ASP A 106 7.28 -9.89 7.29
N GLY A 107 8.43 -9.68 6.63
CA GLY A 107 8.47 -9.38 5.21
C GLY A 107 7.83 -10.47 4.36
N ARG A 108 7.95 -11.73 4.76
CA ARG A 108 7.34 -12.83 4.00
C ARG A 108 5.82 -12.79 4.08
N VAL A 109 5.28 -12.42 5.23
CA VAL A 109 3.83 -12.28 5.40
C VAL A 109 3.32 -11.13 4.54
N LEU A 110 4.05 -10.00 4.55
CA LEU A 110 3.68 -8.86 3.72
C LEU A 110 3.71 -9.22 2.24
N LEU A 111 4.78 -9.87 1.77
CA LEU A 111 4.88 -10.27 0.36
C LEU A 111 3.79 -11.23 -0.04
N ALA A 112 3.41 -12.16 0.83
CA ALA A 112 2.32 -13.08 0.55
C ALA A 112 1.00 -12.33 0.41
N ALA A 113 0.75 -11.35 1.26
CA ALA A 113 -0.46 -10.54 1.19
C ALA A 113 -0.50 -9.70 -0.09
N VAL A 114 0.64 -9.13 -0.47
CA VAL A 114 0.75 -8.35 -1.71
C VAL A 114 0.47 -9.24 -2.91
N ALA A 115 1.10 -10.41 -2.97
CA ALA A 115 0.90 -11.35 -4.07
C ALA A 115 -0.56 -11.78 -4.18
N SER A 116 -1.20 -12.05 -3.05
CA SER A 116 -2.61 -12.43 -3.01
C SER A 116 -3.51 -11.31 -3.54
N ALA A 117 -3.28 -10.09 -3.10
CA ALA A 117 -4.09 -8.95 -3.53
C ALA A 117 -3.94 -8.70 -5.02
N LEU A 118 -2.72 -8.80 -5.55
CA LEU A 118 -2.48 -8.57 -6.97
C LEU A 118 -3.02 -9.71 -7.83
N SER A 119 -2.92 -10.94 -7.38
CA SER A 119 -3.49 -12.09 -8.10
C SER A 119 -5.00 -12.00 -8.18
N HIS A 120 -5.64 -11.62 -7.07
CA HIS A 120 -7.09 -11.46 -7.03
C HIS A 120 -7.54 -10.36 -7.99
N ARG A 121 -6.80 -9.28 -8.02
CA ARG A 121 -7.09 -8.16 -8.91
C ARG A 121 -6.96 -8.56 -10.38
N ASP A 122 -5.92 -9.32 -10.72
CA ASP A 122 -5.70 -9.81 -12.09
C ASP A 122 -6.85 -10.73 -12.53
N VAL A 123 -7.26 -11.64 -11.65
CA VAL A 123 -8.37 -12.55 -11.95
C VAL A 123 -9.66 -11.76 -12.17
N THR A 124 -9.92 -10.77 -11.32
CA THR A 124 -11.09 -9.92 -11.45
C THR A 124 -11.04 -9.17 -12.80
N GLY A 125 -9.87 -8.65 -13.16
CA GLY A 125 -9.70 -7.97 -14.43
C GLY A 125 -9.96 -8.87 -15.64
N GLU A 126 -9.59 -10.14 -15.53
CA GLU A 126 -9.82 -11.10 -16.61
C GLU A 126 -11.31 -11.38 -16.80
N HIS A 127 -12.08 -11.32 -15.76
CA HIS A 127 -13.51 -11.60 -15.83
C HIS A 127 -14.34 -10.42 -16.36
N ASP A 128 -13.75 -9.28 -16.48
CA ASP A 128 -14.45 -8.07 -16.91
C ASP A 128 -14.47 -7.85 -18.41
N HIS A 129 -14.32 -8.88 -19.15
CA HIS A 129 -14.33 -8.79 -20.61
C HIS A 129 -15.69 -8.61 -21.19
#